data_a41808d0fb41fa1d9d7405b062a9634f
#
_entry.id   a41808d0fb41fa1d9d7405b062a9634f
#
_cell.length_a   1.000
_cell.length_b   1.000
_cell.length_c   1.000
_cell.angle_alpha   90.00
_cell.angle_beta   90.00
_cell.angle_gamma   90.00
#
_symmetry.space_group_name_H-M   'P 1'
#
loop_
_entity.id
_entity.type
_entity.pdbx_description
1 polymer ?
#
loop_
_entity_poly.entity_id
_entity_poly.type
_entity_poly.pdbx_seq_one_letter_code
_entity_poly.pdbx_strand_id
1 'polypeptide(L)'
;KNVEIAKLHAKKNNLNIKYFHSSPEKFKTKVKFDVILNMEIVEHVEDIDFFLKTSSKLLKKGGIMFVATLNKTLKSYVFAIIGAEYILRWLPIGTHEWEKFVKPEDLIDILKKYNLKLEVLEGMKFNLIKDKWIVSSDTSINYIGKFIKN
;
A
#
# COMPACT_ATOMS: atom_id res chain seq x y z
N LYS A 1 -1.62 8.52 -19.15
CA LYS A 1 -0.22 8.99 -19.13
C LYS A 1 0.68 8.03 -18.34
N ASN A 2 0.43 7.76 -17.05
CA ASN A 2 1.32 6.92 -16.21
C ASN A 2 1.46 5.47 -16.73
N VAL A 3 0.38 4.83 -17.14
CA VAL A 3 0.39 3.48 -17.72
C VAL A 3 1.23 3.41 -19.01
N GLU A 4 1.19 4.44 -19.85
CA GLU A 4 1.99 4.46 -21.09
C GLU A 4 3.50 4.58 -20.79
N ILE A 5 3.86 5.42 -19.81
CA ILE A 5 5.26 5.53 -19.34
C ILE A 5 5.73 4.20 -18.76
N ALA A 6 4.90 3.55 -17.93
CA ALA A 6 5.22 2.24 -17.34
C ALA A 6 5.44 1.17 -18.41
N LYS A 7 4.60 1.12 -19.46
CA LYS A 7 4.78 0.21 -20.62
C LYS A 7 6.10 0.46 -21.34
N LEU A 8 6.47 1.74 -21.56
CA LEU A 8 7.75 2.09 -22.18
C LEU A 8 8.94 1.61 -21.36
N HIS A 9 8.90 1.81 -20.02
CA HIS A 9 9.92 1.32 -19.10
C HIS A 9 10.05 -0.21 -19.14
N ALA A 10 8.93 -0.93 -19.08
CA ALA A 10 8.94 -2.39 -19.15
C ALA A 10 9.56 -2.89 -20.47
N LYS A 11 9.16 -2.28 -21.60
CA LYS A 11 9.73 -2.60 -22.92
C LYS A 11 11.23 -2.36 -22.97
N LYS A 12 11.70 -1.20 -22.47
CA LYS A 12 13.13 -0.84 -22.45
C LYS A 12 13.97 -1.85 -21.64
N ASN A 13 13.38 -2.42 -20.58
CA ASN A 13 14.06 -3.37 -19.70
C ASN A 13 13.73 -4.84 -20.00
N ASN A 14 13.07 -5.14 -21.13
CA ASN A 14 12.66 -6.49 -21.53
C ASN A 14 11.80 -7.21 -20.46
N LEU A 15 10.95 -6.46 -19.74
CA LEU A 15 10.08 -7.00 -18.71
C LEU A 15 8.72 -7.38 -19.29
N ASN A 16 8.26 -8.59 -19.03
CA ASN A 16 6.92 -9.05 -19.43
C ASN A 16 5.87 -8.67 -18.38
N ILE A 17 5.46 -7.39 -18.37
CA ILE A 17 4.46 -6.86 -17.44
C ILE A 17 3.21 -6.41 -18.21
N LYS A 18 2.03 -6.84 -17.75
CA LYS A 18 0.75 -6.38 -18.28
C LYS A 18 0.24 -5.23 -17.45
N TYR A 19 0.05 -4.06 -18.07
CA TYR A 19 -0.47 -2.86 -17.43
C TYR A 19 -1.92 -2.62 -17.82
N PHE A 20 -2.76 -2.35 -16.81
CA PHE A 20 -4.17 -2.02 -16.99
C PHE A 20 -4.46 -0.66 -16.37
N HIS A 21 -5.24 0.16 -17.05
CA HIS A 21 -5.77 1.41 -16.49
C HIS A 21 -7.13 1.11 -15.89
N SER A 22 -7.14 0.60 -14.67
CA SER A 22 -8.35 0.17 -13.97
C SER A 22 -8.11 0.18 -12.46
N SER A 23 -9.16 0.30 -11.68
CA SER A 23 -9.16 0.00 -10.26
C SER A 23 -9.62 -1.45 -10.03
N PRO A 24 -9.34 -2.06 -8.86
CA PRO A 24 -9.79 -3.41 -8.54
C PRO A 24 -11.29 -3.62 -8.72
N GLU A 25 -12.10 -2.60 -8.40
CA GLU A 25 -13.58 -2.64 -8.50
C GLU A 25 -14.07 -2.74 -9.95
N LYS A 26 -13.30 -2.18 -10.87
CA LYS A 26 -13.62 -2.15 -12.32
C LYS A 26 -12.88 -3.23 -13.11
N PHE A 27 -11.89 -3.89 -12.49
CA PHE A 27 -11.05 -4.87 -13.16
C PHE A 27 -11.78 -6.21 -13.33
N LYS A 28 -12.30 -6.46 -14.53
CA LYS A 28 -13.00 -7.70 -14.87
C LYS A 28 -12.00 -8.78 -15.31
N THR A 29 -11.78 -9.77 -14.48
CA THR A 29 -10.94 -10.92 -14.79
C THR A 29 -11.45 -12.19 -14.11
N LYS A 30 -11.23 -13.34 -14.76
CA LYS A 30 -11.44 -14.67 -14.16
C LYS A 30 -10.17 -15.18 -13.47
N VAL A 31 -9.03 -14.53 -13.72
CA VAL A 31 -7.73 -14.92 -13.16
C VAL A 31 -7.67 -14.52 -11.71
N LYS A 32 -7.16 -15.42 -10.88
CA LYS A 32 -6.80 -15.14 -9.48
C LYS A 32 -5.30 -15.05 -9.36
N PHE A 33 -4.84 -14.18 -8.48
CA PHE A 33 -3.42 -13.93 -8.27
C PHE A 33 -2.88 -14.67 -7.05
N ASP A 34 -1.63 -15.08 -7.10
CA ASP A 34 -0.93 -15.69 -5.96
C ASP A 34 -0.52 -14.63 -4.95
N VAL A 35 -0.15 -13.43 -5.46
CA VAL A 35 0.26 -12.29 -4.65
C VAL A 35 -0.43 -11.03 -5.15
N ILE A 36 -0.89 -10.18 -4.21
CA ILE A 36 -1.40 -8.83 -4.48
C ILE A 36 -0.59 -7.84 -3.62
N LEU A 37 -0.14 -6.76 -4.25
CA LEU A 37 0.55 -5.65 -3.60
C LEU A 37 -0.33 -4.40 -3.65
N ASN A 38 -0.74 -3.90 -2.49
CA ASN A 38 -1.41 -2.61 -2.31
C ASN A 38 -0.42 -1.67 -1.60
N MET A 39 0.36 -0.94 -2.37
CA MET A 39 1.47 -0.13 -1.88
C MET A 39 1.10 1.35 -1.95
N GLU A 40 1.00 2.01 -0.79
CA GLU A 40 0.69 3.45 -0.67
C GLU A 40 -0.55 3.84 -1.50
N ILE A 41 -1.64 3.08 -1.35
CA ILE A 41 -2.88 3.29 -2.12
C ILE A 41 -4.11 3.38 -1.24
N VAL A 42 -4.14 2.69 -0.09
CA VAL A 42 -5.36 2.58 0.72
C VAL A 42 -5.77 3.91 1.37
N GLU A 43 -4.83 4.81 1.60
CA GLU A 43 -5.05 6.18 2.07
C GLU A 43 -5.59 7.13 0.99
N HIS A 44 -5.66 6.69 -0.27
CA HIS A 44 -6.12 7.49 -1.39
C HIS A 44 -7.47 7.02 -1.97
N VAL A 45 -8.02 5.92 -1.45
CA VAL A 45 -9.32 5.41 -1.91
C VAL A 45 -10.48 6.04 -1.12
N GLU A 46 -11.63 6.16 -1.76
CA GLU A 46 -12.83 6.71 -1.11
C GLU A 46 -13.42 5.73 -0.07
N ASP A 47 -13.46 4.44 -0.42
CA ASP A 47 -13.99 3.36 0.42
C ASP A 47 -12.96 2.24 0.52
N ILE A 48 -12.22 2.23 1.63
CA ILE A 48 -11.18 1.24 1.91
C ILE A 48 -11.75 -0.17 2.08
N ASP A 49 -12.92 -0.32 2.69
CA ASP A 49 -13.57 -1.62 2.90
C ASP A 49 -13.94 -2.25 1.55
N PHE A 50 -14.57 -1.48 0.66
CA PHE A 50 -14.95 -1.93 -0.68
C PHE A 50 -13.71 -2.23 -1.55
N PHE A 51 -12.67 -1.39 -1.51
CA PHE A 51 -11.41 -1.60 -2.20
C PHE A 51 -10.74 -2.91 -1.77
N LEU A 52 -10.56 -3.11 -0.47
CA LEU A 52 -9.91 -4.31 0.09
C LEU A 52 -10.75 -5.58 -0.13
N LYS A 53 -12.08 -5.49 0.00
CA LYS A 53 -13.01 -6.56 -0.38
C LYS A 53 -12.81 -7.01 -1.82
N THR A 54 -12.71 -6.05 -2.72
CA THR A 54 -12.59 -6.34 -4.15
C THR A 54 -11.21 -6.89 -4.49
N SER A 55 -10.16 -6.30 -3.92
CA SER A 55 -8.79 -6.82 -4.03
C SER A 55 -8.69 -8.25 -3.49
N SER A 56 -9.31 -8.54 -2.34
CA SER A 56 -9.32 -9.88 -1.75
C SER A 56 -9.97 -10.92 -2.65
N LYS A 57 -11.01 -10.54 -3.40
CA LYS A 57 -11.67 -11.44 -4.36
C LYS A 57 -10.78 -11.84 -5.51
N LEU A 58 -9.79 -11.04 -5.86
CA LEU A 58 -8.81 -11.34 -6.90
C LEU A 58 -7.70 -12.29 -6.43
N LEU A 59 -7.53 -12.47 -5.13
CA LEU A 59 -6.51 -13.33 -4.54
C LEU A 59 -6.98 -14.80 -4.50
N LYS A 60 -6.08 -15.74 -4.77
CA LYS A 60 -6.31 -17.18 -4.58
C LYS A 60 -6.45 -17.50 -3.09
N LYS A 61 -7.07 -18.63 -2.76
CA LYS A 61 -6.98 -19.24 -1.43
C LYS A 61 -5.50 -19.63 -1.18
N GLY A 62 -4.97 -19.34 0.01
CA GLY A 62 -3.54 -19.46 0.32
C GLY A 62 -2.66 -18.38 -0.29
N GLY A 63 -3.24 -17.45 -1.07
CA GLY A 63 -2.49 -16.33 -1.66
C GLY A 63 -2.13 -15.25 -0.62
N ILE A 64 -1.16 -14.41 -0.97
CA ILE A 64 -0.57 -13.41 -0.08
C ILE A 64 -0.98 -12.01 -0.54
N MET A 65 -1.43 -11.18 0.40
CA MET A 65 -1.66 -9.76 0.17
C MET A 65 -0.70 -8.94 1.03
N PHE A 66 0.04 -8.03 0.41
CA PHE A 66 0.77 -6.99 1.11
C PHE A 66 -0.01 -5.69 1.04
N VAL A 67 -0.08 -4.98 2.17
CA VAL A 67 -0.64 -3.63 2.24
C VAL A 67 0.35 -2.75 2.98
N ALA A 68 0.85 -1.72 2.31
CA ALA A 68 1.71 -0.70 2.90
C ALA A 68 1.00 0.65 2.88
N THR A 69 1.07 1.38 3.99
CA THR A 69 0.44 2.71 4.13
C THR A 69 1.01 3.47 5.34
N LEU A 70 0.60 4.72 5.48
CA LEU A 70 0.91 5.57 6.62
C LEU A 70 -0.01 5.24 7.81
N ASN A 71 0.57 5.16 9.01
CA ASN A 71 -0.18 4.94 10.24
C ASN A 71 -0.85 6.24 10.70
N LYS A 72 -2.06 6.17 11.24
CA LYS A 72 -2.80 7.32 11.78
C LYS A 72 -2.32 7.68 13.19
N THR A 73 -1.16 8.29 13.29
CA THR A 73 -0.54 8.75 14.54
C THR A 73 -0.12 10.22 14.44
N LEU A 74 0.08 10.87 15.60
CA LEU A 74 0.64 12.22 15.62
C LEU A 74 2.05 12.27 15.03
N LYS A 75 2.84 11.19 15.23
CA LYS A 75 4.20 11.08 14.70
C LYS A 75 4.17 11.05 13.17
N SER A 76 3.31 10.27 12.55
CA SER A 76 3.16 10.24 11.10
C SER A 76 2.68 11.58 10.54
N TYR A 77 1.77 12.28 11.22
CA TYR A 77 1.36 13.62 10.85
C TYR A 77 2.56 14.59 10.76
N VAL A 78 3.40 14.61 11.81
CA VAL A 78 4.57 15.49 11.84
C VAL A 78 5.60 15.11 10.77
N PHE A 79 5.90 13.84 10.59
CA PHE A 79 6.95 13.42 9.66
C PHE A 79 6.49 13.34 8.20
N ALA A 80 5.32 12.77 7.92
CA ALA A 80 4.84 12.58 6.56
C ALA A 80 4.22 13.86 5.96
N ILE A 81 3.54 14.68 6.77
CA ILE A 81 2.91 15.90 6.27
C ILE A 81 3.83 17.10 6.52
N ILE A 82 4.08 17.47 7.78
CA ILE A 82 4.87 18.68 8.07
C ILE A 82 6.30 18.51 7.55
N GLY A 83 6.94 17.37 7.81
CA GLY A 83 8.31 17.11 7.39
C GLY A 83 8.46 17.00 5.88
N ALA A 84 7.75 16.07 5.25
CA ALA A 84 7.96 15.77 3.83
C ALA A 84 7.33 16.81 2.89
N GLU A 85 6.18 17.39 3.23
CA GLU A 85 5.48 18.33 2.34
C GLU A 85 5.89 19.79 2.59
N TYR A 86 5.99 20.24 3.86
CA TYR A 86 6.22 21.65 4.17
C TYR A 86 7.70 21.99 4.37
N ILE A 87 8.48 21.15 5.06
CA ILE A 87 9.87 21.45 5.39
C ILE A 87 10.81 21.01 4.27
N LEU A 88 10.82 19.71 3.94
CA LEU A 88 11.73 19.13 2.96
C LEU A 88 11.23 19.30 1.52
N ARG A 89 9.94 19.53 1.34
CA ARG A 89 9.29 19.67 0.04
C ARG A 89 9.60 18.52 -0.92
N TRP A 90 9.74 17.33 -0.38
CA TRP A 90 9.93 16.10 -1.16
C TRP A 90 8.66 15.71 -1.91
N LEU A 91 7.52 16.12 -1.36
CA LEU A 91 6.19 15.90 -1.93
C LEU A 91 5.44 17.24 -2.05
N PRO A 92 4.54 17.40 -3.03
CA PRO A 92 3.66 18.55 -3.11
C PRO A 92 2.80 18.70 -1.85
N ILE A 93 2.55 19.94 -1.42
CA ILE A 93 1.65 20.22 -0.30
C ILE A 93 0.25 19.70 -0.63
N GLY A 94 -0.38 18.99 0.32
CA GLY A 94 -1.69 18.36 0.14
C GLY A 94 -1.66 16.99 -0.54
N THR A 95 -0.47 16.36 -0.61
CA THR A 95 -0.37 14.97 -1.10
C THR A 95 -1.05 14.00 -0.15
N HIS A 96 -1.01 14.27 1.16
CA HIS A 96 -1.59 13.41 2.18
C HIS A 96 -2.67 14.12 2.99
N GLU A 97 -3.76 13.40 3.25
CA GLU A 97 -4.84 13.78 4.14
C GLU A 97 -4.76 12.87 5.38
N TRP A 98 -4.39 13.43 6.55
CA TRP A 98 -4.19 12.66 7.77
C TRP A 98 -5.43 11.87 8.20
N GLU A 99 -6.62 12.38 7.93
CA GLU A 99 -7.90 11.71 8.21
C GLU A 99 -8.03 10.36 7.50
N LYS A 100 -7.38 10.23 6.35
CA LYS A 100 -7.36 9.01 5.53
C LYS A 100 -6.28 8.00 5.90
N PHE A 101 -5.38 8.38 6.82
CA PHE A 101 -4.38 7.44 7.32
C PHE A 101 -5.05 6.30 8.08
N VAL A 102 -4.53 5.10 7.94
CA VAL A 102 -5.17 3.88 8.43
C VAL A 102 -4.37 3.30 9.58
N LYS A 103 -5.03 3.05 10.72
CA LYS A 103 -4.38 2.34 11.83
C LYS A 103 -4.22 0.85 11.46
N PRO A 104 -3.13 0.19 11.92
CA PRO A 104 -2.94 -1.25 11.69
C PRO A 104 -4.13 -2.08 12.14
N GLU A 105 -4.73 -1.75 13.29
CA GLU A 105 -5.88 -2.46 13.87
C GLU A 105 -7.08 -2.39 12.94
N ASP A 106 -7.40 -1.20 12.40
CA ASP A 106 -8.53 -0.99 11.50
C ASP A 106 -8.34 -1.78 10.20
N LEU A 107 -7.11 -1.79 9.65
CA LEU A 107 -6.76 -2.56 8.46
C LEU A 107 -6.91 -4.07 8.70
N ILE A 108 -6.43 -4.57 9.84
CA ILE A 108 -6.53 -5.98 10.22
C ILE A 108 -7.99 -6.39 10.33
N ASP A 109 -8.83 -5.58 10.99
CA ASP A 109 -10.25 -5.88 11.17
C ASP A 109 -11.02 -5.88 9.85
N ILE A 110 -10.71 -4.97 8.93
CA ILE A 110 -11.28 -4.97 7.58
C ILE A 110 -10.89 -6.26 6.84
N LEU A 111 -9.61 -6.59 6.78
CA LEU A 111 -9.12 -7.73 6.01
C LEU A 111 -9.58 -9.07 6.60
N LYS A 112 -9.76 -9.16 7.91
CA LYS A 112 -10.33 -10.33 8.60
C LYS A 112 -11.75 -10.66 8.12
N LYS A 113 -12.59 -9.65 7.83
CA LYS A 113 -13.94 -9.85 7.24
C LYS A 113 -13.87 -10.61 5.91
N TYR A 114 -12.75 -10.51 5.19
CA TYR A 114 -12.53 -11.11 3.87
C TYR A 114 -11.62 -12.35 3.90
N ASN A 115 -11.52 -12.99 5.07
CA ASN A 115 -10.72 -14.19 5.32
C ASN A 115 -9.21 -14.01 5.08
N LEU A 116 -8.68 -12.80 5.31
CA LEU A 116 -7.25 -12.58 5.34
C LEU A 116 -6.77 -12.45 6.79
N LYS A 117 -5.73 -13.22 7.12
CA LYS A 117 -5.10 -13.23 8.43
C LYS A 117 -3.73 -12.56 8.35
N LEU A 118 -3.47 -11.63 9.26
CA LEU A 118 -2.15 -11.02 9.41
C LEU A 118 -1.12 -12.09 9.81
N GLU A 119 0.00 -12.11 9.12
CA GLU A 119 1.18 -12.94 9.43
C GLU A 119 2.35 -12.10 9.95
N VAL A 120 2.61 -10.96 9.31
CA VAL A 120 3.72 -10.06 9.67
C VAL A 120 3.23 -8.62 9.58
N LEU A 121 3.64 -7.79 10.55
CA LEU A 121 3.45 -6.34 10.53
C LEU A 121 4.78 -5.67 10.88
N GLU A 122 5.31 -4.86 9.98
CA GLU A 122 6.56 -4.15 10.16
C GLU A 122 6.49 -2.73 9.62
N GLY A 123 7.33 -1.84 10.14
CA GLY A 123 7.53 -0.50 9.64
C GLY A 123 8.74 -0.40 8.73
N MET A 124 8.90 0.75 8.09
CA MET A 124 10.10 1.11 7.33
C MET A 124 10.65 2.45 7.79
N LYS A 125 11.96 2.55 7.95
CA LYS A 125 12.63 3.80 8.28
C LYS A 125 13.88 4.01 7.42
N PHE A 126 14.15 5.27 7.11
CA PHE A 126 15.36 5.64 6.39
C PHE A 126 16.54 5.70 7.35
N ASN A 127 17.60 4.95 7.06
CA ASN A 127 18.85 4.99 7.82
C ASN A 127 19.79 5.98 7.16
N LEU A 128 19.96 7.15 7.78
CA LEU A 128 20.80 8.24 7.27
C LEU A 128 22.28 7.86 7.13
N ILE A 129 22.79 6.97 8.02
CA ILE A 129 24.21 6.57 8.00
C ILE A 129 24.48 5.63 6.82
N LYS A 130 23.53 4.73 6.54
CA LYS A 130 23.66 3.73 5.47
C LYS A 130 23.04 4.17 4.15
N ASP A 131 22.44 5.35 4.13
CA ASP A 131 21.71 5.93 2.98
C ASP A 131 20.74 4.94 2.34
N LYS A 132 19.94 4.25 3.17
CA LYS A 132 18.98 3.25 2.69
C LYS A 132 17.79 3.05 3.61
N TRP A 133 16.71 2.59 3.02
CA TRP A 133 15.54 2.12 3.75
C TRP A 133 15.83 0.78 4.42
N ILE A 134 15.37 0.63 5.64
CA ILE A 134 15.48 -0.62 6.43
C ILE A 134 14.13 -0.96 7.06
N VAL A 135 13.86 -2.24 7.15
CA VAL A 135 12.71 -2.78 7.89
C VAL A 135 12.92 -2.54 9.38
N SER A 136 11.84 -2.26 10.09
CA SER A 136 11.86 -1.90 11.51
C SER A 136 10.58 -2.40 12.19
N SER A 137 10.68 -2.77 13.47
CA SER A 137 9.51 -3.04 14.30
C SER A 137 8.71 -1.79 14.67
N ASP A 138 9.25 -0.58 14.44
CA ASP A 138 8.56 0.69 14.68
C ASP A 138 7.56 0.97 13.53
N THR A 139 6.29 0.75 13.78
CA THR A 139 5.18 1.02 12.85
C THR A 139 4.53 2.38 13.06
N SER A 140 5.13 3.25 13.87
CA SER A 140 4.48 4.51 14.29
C SER A 140 4.33 5.57 13.20
N ILE A 141 5.06 5.47 12.06
CA ILE A 141 4.93 6.41 10.93
C ILE A 141 4.25 5.71 9.75
N ASN A 142 4.78 4.59 9.33
CA ASN A 142 4.29 3.76 8.25
C ASN A 142 4.36 2.29 8.64
N TYR A 143 3.68 1.45 7.91
CA TYR A 143 3.77 0.02 8.10
C TYR A 143 3.47 -0.75 6.82
N ILE A 144 3.96 -1.97 6.76
CA ILE A 144 3.61 -2.97 5.78
C ILE A 144 3.08 -4.21 6.49
N GLY A 145 1.87 -4.63 6.14
CA GLY A 145 1.26 -5.86 6.61
C GLY A 145 1.32 -6.94 5.54
N LYS A 146 1.74 -8.15 5.91
CA LYS A 146 1.62 -9.37 5.12
C LYS A 146 0.43 -10.17 5.60
N PHE A 147 -0.53 -10.44 4.72
CA PHE A 147 -1.75 -11.18 5.03
C PHE A 147 -1.85 -12.42 4.16
N ILE A 148 -2.35 -13.53 4.73
CA ILE A 148 -2.61 -14.77 4.02
C ILE A 148 -4.11 -15.00 3.96
N LYS A 149 -4.60 -15.36 2.77
CA LYS A 149 -6.01 -15.67 2.54
C LYS A 149 -6.31 -17.13 2.88
N ASN A 150 -7.19 -17.35 3.84
CA ASN A 150 -7.70 -18.68 4.23
C ASN A 150 -8.70 -19.27 3.24
#